data_6fad3dd2328d4612edc1953c46d66d2e
#
_entry.id   6fad3dd2328d4612edc1953c46d66d2e
#
_cell.length_a   1.000
_cell.length_b   1.000
_cell.length_c   1.000
_cell.angle_alpha   90.00
_cell.angle_beta   90.00
_cell.angle_gamma   90.00
#
_symmetry.space_group_name_H-M   'P 1'
#
loop_
_entity.id
_entity.type
_entity.pdbx_description
1 polymer ?
#
loop_
_entity_poly.entity_id
_entity_poly.type
_entity_poly.pdbx_seq_one_letter_code
_entity_poly.pdbx_strand_id
1 'polypeptide(L)'
;LDDSRNQLLVLQRQLAAQNSTLGNSTRSLSARMGTADVEKLQVIDQLRKCHITSPISGTVLEKYAEQGEFVMTGKPLFKVADIQRLYLRAYITSQQLSKVKLGQRVTVFSDYGNNLRKSNQGVVSWISSQSEFTPKTILTNDERADLVYAIKVAVKNDGSIKIGMYGEVNF
;
A
#
# COMPACT_ATOMS: atom_id res chain seq x y z
N LEU A 1 83.61 2.29 -2.35
CA LEU A 1 82.63 2.12 -1.22
C LEU A 1 81.41 3.04 -1.37
N ASP A 2 81.60 4.26 -1.85
CA ASP A 2 80.47 5.23 -2.01
C ASP A 2 79.56 4.93 -3.20
N ASP A 3 80.14 4.35 -4.28
CA ASP A 3 79.34 4.02 -5.46
C ASP A 3 78.36 2.88 -5.22
N SER A 4 78.71 1.86 -4.46
CA SER A 4 77.84 0.75 -4.08
C SER A 4 76.77 1.19 -3.11
N ARG A 5 77.03 2.18 -2.29
CA ARG A 5 76.06 2.77 -1.37
C ARG A 5 74.98 3.60 -2.12
N ASN A 6 75.42 4.34 -3.11
CA ASN A 6 74.56 5.13 -3.98
C ASN A 6 73.64 4.21 -4.83
N GLN A 7 74.19 3.12 -5.36
CA GLN A 7 73.35 2.13 -6.08
C GLN A 7 72.28 1.47 -5.19
N LEU A 8 72.64 1.12 -3.95
CA LEU A 8 71.71 0.58 -2.99
C LEU A 8 70.55 1.57 -2.68
N LEU A 9 70.89 2.85 -2.50
CA LEU A 9 69.91 3.89 -2.26
C LEU A 9 68.96 4.09 -3.44
N VAL A 10 69.44 4.02 -4.67
CA VAL A 10 68.62 4.13 -5.87
C VAL A 10 67.68 2.92 -6.00
N LEU A 11 68.16 1.71 -5.76
CA LEU A 11 67.37 0.50 -5.77
C LEU A 11 66.29 0.51 -4.69
N GLN A 12 66.59 0.99 -3.48
CA GLN A 12 65.60 1.12 -2.40
C GLN A 12 64.52 2.12 -2.76
N ARG A 13 64.85 3.24 -3.38
CA ARG A 13 63.86 4.24 -3.85
C ARG A 13 62.99 3.67 -4.97
N GLN A 14 63.57 2.90 -5.91
CA GLN A 14 62.80 2.26 -6.95
C GLN A 14 61.84 1.21 -6.39
N LEU A 15 62.24 0.39 -5.42
CA LEU A 15 61.38 -0.55 -4.72
C LEU A 15 60.25 0.14 -3.97
N ALA A 16 60.56 1.21 -3.27
CA ALA A 16 59.54 1.99 -2.56
C ALA A 16 58.51 2.63 -3.52
N ALA A 17 58.98 3.15 -4.67
CA ALA A 17 58.10 3.69 -5.70
C ALA A 17 57.20 2.60 -6.32
N GLN A 18 57.76 1.44 -6.64
CA GLN A 18 56.97 0.29 -7.16
C GLN A 18 55.94 -0.19 -6.14
N ASN A 19 56.31 -0.35 -4.87
CA ASN A 19 55.38 -0.76 -3.82
C ASN A 19 54.26 0.27 -3.63
N SER A 20 54.56 1.55 -3.71
CA SER A 20 53.55 2.61 -3.68
C SER A 20 52.59 2.53 -4.86
N THR A 21 53.10 2.30 -6.07
CA THR A 21 52.28 2.15 -7.28
C THR A 21 51.38 0.92 -7.20
N LEU A 22 51.92 -0.21 -6.74
CA LEU A 22 51.15 -1.43 -6.51
C LEU A 22 50.04 -1.22 -5.45
N GLY A 23 50.39 -0.58 -4.34
CA GLY A 23 49.42 -0.26 -3.29
C GLY A 23 48.29 0.64 -3.80
N ASN A 24 48.59 1.64 -4.61
CA ASN A 24 47.60 2.52 -5.21
C ASN A 24 46.74 1.79 -6.24
N SER A 25 47.36 0.91 -7.07
CA SER A 25 46.63 0.09 -8.02
C SER A 25 45.67 -0.88 -7.33
N THR A 26 46.10 -1.51 -6.24
CA THR A 26 45.28 -2.42 -5.44
C THR A 26 44.08 -1.68 -4.81
N ARG A 27 44.32 -0.49 -4.26
CA ARG A 27 43.23 0.35 -3.73
C ARG A 27 42.23 0.77 -4.82
N SER A 28 42.72 1.16 -5.98
CA SER A 28 41.90 1.52 -7.12
C SER A 28 41.05 0.32 -7.59
N LEU A 29 41.64 -0.86 -7.67
CA LEU A 29 40.93 -2.09 -8.02
C LEU A 29 39.86 -2.44 -6.98
N SER A 30 40.16 -2.38 -5.69
CA SER A 30 39.19 -2.67 -4.64
C SER A 30 38.06 -1.66 -4.64
N ALA A 31 38.30 -0.36 -4.89
CA ALA A 31 37.29 0.65 -5.04
C ALA A 31 36.36 0.36 -6.25
N ARG A 32 36.95 -0.02 -7.39
CA ARG A 32 36.17 -0.42 -8.59
C ARG A 32 35.33 -1.67 -8.34
N MET A 33 35.84 -2.66 -7.63
CA MET A 33 35.06 -3.83 -7.24
C MET A 33 33.86 -3.44 -6.36
N GLY A 34 34.07 -2.56 -5.37
CA GLY A 34 32.99 -2.06 -4.54
C GLY A 34 31.90 -1.33 -5.35
N THR A 35 32.31 -0.53 -6.36
CA THR A 35 31.34 0.15 -7.24
C THR A 35 30.57 -0.87 -8.09
N ALA A 36 31.23 -1.85 -8.67
CA ALA A 36 30.59 -2.90 -9.45
C ALA A 36 29.62 -3.74 -8.62
N ASP A 37 29.95 -4.01 -7.36
CA ASP A 37 29.03 -4.72 -6.44
C ASP A 37 27.77 -3.90 -6.15
N VAL A 38 27.88 -2.59 -5.97
CA VAL A 38 26.73 -1.69 -5.79
C VAL A 38 25.87 -1.66 -7.06
N GLU A 39 26.48 -1.52 -8.23
CA GLU A 39 25.77 -1.57 -9.53
C GLU A 39 25.03 -2.89 -9.72
N LYS A 40 25.68 -4.01 -9.41
CA LYS A 40 25.05 -5.33 -9.43
C LYS A 40 23.83 -5.42 -8.52
N LEU A 41 23.93 -4.91 -7.29
CA LEU A 41 22.81 -4.88 -6.35
C LEU A 41 21.65 -4.02 -6.87
N GLN A 42 21.94 -2.90 -7.51
CA GLN A 42 20.91 -2.05 -8.14
C GLN A 42 20.16 -2.78 -9.26
N VAL A 43 20.90 -3.49 -10.13
CA VAL A 43 20.30 -4.30 -11.21
C VAL A 43 19.46 -5.44 -10.65
N ILE A 44 19.92 -6.11 -9.61
CA ILE A 44 19.16 -7.17 -8.93
C ILE A 44 17.88 -6.61 -8.32
N ASP A 45 17.93 -5.43 -7.71
CA ASP A 45 16.74 -4.77 -7.15
C ASP A 45 15.74 -4.38 -8.24
N GLN A 46 16.21 -3.86 -9.37
CA GLN A 46 15.37 -3.59 -10.54
C GLN A 46 14.71 -4.86 -11.07
N LEU A 47 15.46 -5.95 -11.19
CA LEU A 47 14.92 -7.24 -11.64
C LEU A 47 13.88 -7.77 -10.66
N ARG A 48 14.10 -7.64 -9.36
CA ARG A 48 13.13 -8.02 -8.34
C ARG A 48 11.84 -7.20 -8.45
N LYS A 49 11.94 -5.91 -8.75
CA LYS A 49 10.78 -5.03 -8.97
C LYS A 49 9.98 -5.36 -10.24
N CYS A 50 10.56 -6.10 -11.19
CA CYS A 50 9.82 -6.63 -12.34
C CYS A 50 8.90 -7.80 -11.96
N HIS A 51 9.11 -8.42 -10.80
CA HIS A 51 8.27 -9.50 -10.28
C HIS A 51 7.24 -8.93 -9.31
N ILE A 52 6.08 -8.53 -9.86
CA ILE A 52 5.05 -7.85 -9.08
C ILE A 52 4.14 -8.88 -8.42
N THR A 53 4.11 -8.86 -7.09
CA THR A 53 3.29 -9.73 -6.27
C THR A 53 2.33 -8.91 -5.42
N SER A 54 1.19 -9.50 -5.08
CA SER A 54 0.25 -8.86 -4.16
C SER A 54 0.81 -8.86 -2.73
N PRO A 55 0.80 -7.72 -2.01
CA PRO A 55 1.21 -7.66 -0.62
C PRO A 55 0.17 -8.25 0.35
N ILE A 56 -1.05 -8.52 -0.14
CA ILE A 56 -2.15 -9.06 0.64
C ILE A 56 -2.76 -10.27 -0.06
N SER A 57 -3.28 -11.21 0.72
CA SER A 57 -4.15 -12.27 0.22
C SER A 57 -5.55 -11.71 -0.01
N GLY A 58 -6.16 -12.03 -1.14
CA GLY A 58 -7.49 -11.50 -1.47
C GLY A 58 -7.93 -11.87 -2.87
N THR A 59 -9.02 -11.25 -3.30
CA THR A 59 -9.59 -11.40 -4.63
C THR A 59 -9.17 -10.24 -5.52
N VAL A 60 -8.74 -10.54 -6.73
CA VAL A 60 -8.49 -9.51 -7.75
C VAL A 60 -9.84 -8.93 -8.17
N LEU A 61 -10.05 -7.66 -7.89
CA LEU A 61 -11.27 -6.94 -8.23
C LEU A 61 -11.23 -6.41 -9.66
N GLU A 62 -10.06 -5.95 -10.07
CA GLU A 62 -9.87 -5.28 -11.36
C GLU A 62 -8.45 -5.48 -11.85
N LYS A 63 -8.29 -5.69 -13.14
CA LYS A 63 -7.03 -5.83 -13.82
C LYS A 63 -6.88 -4.65 -14.79
N TYR A 64 -5.79 -3.90 -14.67
CA TYR A 64 -5.56 -2.66 -15.43
C TYR A 64 -4.55 -2.81 -16.57
N ALA A 65 -3.88 -3.96 -16.66
CA ALA A 65 -2.90 -4.22 -17.72
C ALA A 65 -3.04 -5.65 -18.24
N GLU A 66 -2.92 -5.81 -19.54
CA GLU A 66 -2.94 -7.09 -20.23
C GLU A 66 -1.53 -7.55 -20.60
N GLN A 67 -1.39 -8.83 -20.91
CA GLN A 67 -0.13 -9.38 -21.40
C GLN A 67 0.27 -8.71 -22.71
N GLY A 68 1.51 -8.23 -22.78
CA GLY A 68 2.03 -7.53 -23.96
C GLY A 68 1.85 -6.01 -23.92
N GLU A 69 1.14 -5.46 -22.94
CA GLU A 69 1.04 -4.00 -22.78
C GLU A 69 2.32 -3.41 -22.19
N PHE A 70 2.67 -2.23 -22.68
CA PHE A 70 3.72 -1.43 -22.09
C PHE A 70 3.20 -0.72 -20.83
N VAL A 71 3.87 -0.93 -19.70
CA VAL A 71 3.54 -0.30 -18.42
C VAL A 71 4.68 0.59 -17.94
N MET A 72 4.33 1.79 -17.51
CA MET A 72 5.28 2.73 -16.92
C MET A 72 5.32 2.59 -15.40
N THR A 73 6.42 3.01 -14.80
CA THR A 73 6.55 3.08 -13.35
C THR A 73 5.44 3.93 -12.74
N GLY A 74 4.77 3.40 -11.70
CA GLY A 74 3.66 4.06 -11.03
C GLY A 74 2.27 3.74 -11.58
N LYS A 75 2.15 3.04 -12.72
CA LYS A 75 0.85 2.58 -13.23
C LYS A 75 0.36 1.40 -12.38
N PRO A 76 -0.87 1.43 -11.82
CA PRO A 76 -1.44 0.28 -11.16
C PRO A 76 -1.70 -0.83 -12.17
N LEU A 77 -1.39 -2.08 -11.81
CA LEU A 77 -1.57 -3.24 -12.69
C LEU A 77 -2.83 -4.03 -12.36
N PHE A 78 -3.19 -4.10 -11.10
CA PHE A 78 -4.39 -4.78 -10.62
C PHE A 78 -4.79 -4.23 -9.24
N LYS A 79 -6.05 -4.45 -8.89
CA LYS A 79 -6.63 -4.08 -7.60
C LYS A 79 -7.04 -5.34 -6.85
N VAL A 80 -6.49 -5.53 -5.66
CA VAL A 80 -6.81 -6.67 -4.79
C VAL A 80 -7.48 -6.18 -3.52
N ALA A 81 -8.49 -6.90 -3.07
CA ALA A 81 -9.12 -6.63 -1.78
C ALA A 81 -9.47 -7.94 -1.04
N ASP A 82 -9.46 -7.88 0.28
CA ASP A 82 -10.03 -8.92 1.13
C ASP A 82 -11.55 -8.73 1.15
N ILE A 83 -12.26 -9.58 0.43
CA ILE A 83 -13.72 -9.55 0.35
C ILE A 83 -14.41 -10.36 1.45
N GLN A 84 -13.66 -11.02 2.35
CA GLN A 84 -14.22 -11.74 3.49
C GLN A 84 -14.68 -10.78 4.60
N ARG A 85 -14.10 -9.59 4.63
CA ARG A 85 -14.47 -8.51 5.55
C ARG A 85 -14.87 -7.28 4.74
N LEU A 86 -16.15 -6.96 4.79
CA LEU A 86 -16.70 -5.79 4.14
C LEU A 86 -17.09 -4.74 5.19
N TYR A 87 -17.12 -3.50 4.76
CA TYR A 87 -17.58 -2.39 5.59
C TYR A 87 -18.80 -1.76 4.95
N LEU A 88 -19.91 -1.76 5.68
CA LEU A 88 -21.06 -0.95 5.31
C LEU A 88 -20.85 0.47 5.83
N ARG A 89 -20.89 1.45 4.95
CA ARG A 89 -20.93 2.87 5.31
C ARG A 89 -22.39 3.28 5.43
N ALA A 90 -22.81 3.65 6.62
CA ALA A 90 -24.14 4.14 6.91
C ALA A 90 -24.08 5.54 7.50
N TYR A 91 -25.19 6.23 7.47
CA TYR A 91 -25.32 7.59 7.99
C TYR A 91 -26.38 7.60 9.09
N ILE A 92 -26.04 8.20 10.21
CA ILE A 92 -26.95 8.34 11.38
C ILE A 92 -27.15 9.80 11.72
N THR A 93 -28.31 10.13 12.24
CA THR A 93 -28.60 11.46 12.73
C THR A 93 -27.94 11.74 14.08
N SER A 94 -27.87 13.02 14.49
CA SER A 94 -27.35 13.41 15.81
C SER A 94 -28.09 12.74 16.97
N GLN A 95 -29.40 12.50 16.81
CA GLN A 95 -30.22 11.82 17.83
C GLN A 95 -29.84 10.34 17.96
N GLN A 96 -29.56 9.67 16.84
CA GLN A 96 -29.11 8.27 16.83
C GLN A 96 -27.68 8.10 17.33
N LEU A 97 -26.83 9.11 17.11
CA LEU A 97 -25.42 9.07 17.54
C LEU A 97 -25.29 8.84 19.06
N SER A 98 -26.20 9.40 19.87
CA SER A 98 -26.18 9.20 21.33
C SER A 98 -26.42 7.74 21.75
N LYS A 99 -27.05 6.94 20.91
CA LYS A 99 -27.39 5.52 21.18
C LYS A 99 -26.39 4.53 20.58
N VAL A 100 -25.55 4.96 19.65
CA VAL A 100 -24.60 4.09 18.94
C VAL A 100 -23.23 4.19 19.59
N LYS A 101 -22.64 3.04 19.90
CA LYS A 101 -21.29 2.95 20.50
C LYS A 101 -20.33 2.17 19.61
N LEU A 102 -19.05 2.58 19.67
CA LEU A 102 -17.99 1.83 19.02
C LEU A 102 -17.95 0.39 19.60
N GLY A 103 -17.82 -0.61 18.74
CA GLY A 103 -17.84 -2.02 19.13
C GLY A 103 -19.24 -2.60 19.35
N GLN A 104 -20.29 -1.83 19.18
CA GLN A 104 -21.68 -2.31 19.30
C GLN A 104 -21.98 -3.33 18.18
N ARG A 105 -22.63 -4.44 18.58
CA ARG A 105 -23.16 -5.42 17.62
C ARG A 105 -24.48 -4.91 17.05
N VAL A 106 -24.62 -5.00 15.75
CA VAL A 106 -25.78 -4.53 15.01
C VAL A 106 -26.17 -5.54 13.95
N THR A 107 -27.42 -5.49 13.51
CA THR A 107 -27.89 -6.31 12.41
C THR A 107 -27.84 -5.51 11.13
N VAL A 108 -27.17 -6.05 10.12
CA VAL A 108 -27.05 -5.47 8.78
C VAL A 108 -27.91 -6.26 7.82
N PHE A 109 -28.80 -5.59 7.13
CA PHE A 109 -29.62 -6.15 6.08
C PHE A 109 -29.02 -5.78 4.72
N SER A 110 -28.60 -6.77 3.96
CA SER A 110 -28.15 -6.59 2.59
C SER A 110 -29.32 -6.69 1.64
N ASP A 111 -29.45 -5.74 0.72
CA ASP A 111 -30.55 -5.69 -0.24
C ASP A 111 -30.15 -6.39 -1.53
N TYR A 112 -30.88 -7.44 -1.89
CA TYR A 112 -30.69 -8.21 -3.13
C TYR A 112 -31.71 -7.84 -4.23
N GLY A 113 -32.51 -6.79 -3.99
CA GLY A 113 -33.62 -6.43 -4.86
C GLY A 113 -34.88 -7.31 -4.63
N ASN A 114 -35.99 -6.90 -5.21
CA ASN A 114 -37.28 -7.63 -5.11
C ASN A 114 -37.73 -7.93 -3.65
N ASN A 115 -37.43 -7.06 -2.71
CA ASN A 115 -37.68 -7.24 -1.27
C ASN A 115 -36.93 -8.43 -0.62
N LEU A 116 -35.95 -9.00 -1.29
CA LEU A 116 -35.10 -10.04 -0.73
C LEU A 116 -34.02 -9.39 0.11
N ARG A 117 -34.12 -9.56 1.44
CA ARG A 117 -33.14 -9.05 2.40
C ARG A 117 -32.50 -10.21 3.15
N LYS A 118 -31.19 -10.19 3.27
CA LYS A 118 -30.44 -11.14 4.09
C LYS A 118 -29.86 -10.41 5.29
N SER A 119 -30.11 -10.92 6.50
CA SER A 119 -29.55 -10.38 7.73
C SER A 119 -28.17 -10.95 7.99
N ASN A 120 -27.23 -10.08 8.36
CA ASN A 120 -25.87 -10.44 8.73
C ASN A 120 -25.53 -9.73 10.04
N GLN A 121 -24.70 -10.36 10.87
CA GLN A 121 -24.19 -9.71 12.07
C GLN A 121 -23.05 -8.75 11.70
N GLY A 122 -23.12 -7.53 12.21
CA GLY A 122 -22.10 -6.51 12.04
C GLY A 122 -21.63 -5.94 13.37
N VAL A 123 -20.49 -5.26 13.34
CA VAL A 123 -19.93 -4.55 14.49
C VAL A 123 -19.56 -3.13 14.05
N VAL A 124 -20.00 -2.13 14.81
CA VAL A 124 -19.62 -0.73 14.58
C VAL A 124 -18.12 -0.58 14.81
N SER A 125 -17.37 -0.38 13.74
CA SER A 125 -15.92 -0.29 13.76
C SER A 125 -15.38 1.13 13.77
N TRP A 126 -16.18 2.09 13.33
CA TRP A 126 -15.78 3.49 13.28
C TRP A 126 -17.00 4.41 13.24
N ILE A 127 -16.88 5.55 13.90
CA ILE A 127 -17.88 6.62 13.94
C ILE A 127 -17.15 7.91 13.60
N SER A 128 -17.67 8.70 12.65
CA SER A 128 -17.10 9.98 12.27
C SER A 128 -17.17 10.96 13.44
N SER A 129 -16.08 11.69 13.65
CA SER A 129 -16.04 12.83 14.59
C SER A 129 -16.59 14.13 13.97
N GLN A 130 -16.80 14.13 12.64
CA GLN A 130 -17.30 15.29 11.91
C GLN A 130 -18.62 14.93 11.25
N SER A 131 -19.55 15.90 11.23
CA SER A 131 -20.79 15.77 10.49
C SER A 131 -20.56 15.93 8.99
N GLU A 132 -21.31 15.18 8.22
CA GLU A 132 -21.37 15.29 6.76
C GLU A 132 -22.77 15.78 6.37
N PHE A 133 -22.86 16.53 5.28
CA PHE A 133 -24.17 16.84 4.70
C PHE A 133 -24.66 15.63 3.90
N THR A 134 -25.93 15.28 4.08
CA THR A 134 -26.54 14.26 3.20
C THR A 134 -26.50 14.77 1.77
N PRO A 135 -25.98 13.99 0.80
CA PRO A 135 -26.06 14.36 -0.61
C PRO A 135 -27.49 14.14 -1.11
N LYS A 136 -28.43 14.97 -0.66
CA LYS A 136 -29.77 15.06 -1.26
C LYS A 136 -29.75 16.17 -2.30
N THR A 137 -30.18 15.85 -3.51
CA THR A 137 -30.51 16.85 -4.52
C THR A 137 -31.71 17.64 -3.96
N ILE A 138 -31.48 18.88 -3.58
CA ILE A 138 -32.51 19.78 -3.00
C ILE A 138 -33.53 20.08 -4.07
N LEU A 139 -34.77 19.64 -3.86
CA LEU A 139 -35.91 19.94 -4.73
C LEU A 139 -36.85 20.99 -4.15
N THR A 140 -36.73 21.34 -2.86
CA THR A 140 -37.60 22.37 -2.23
C THR A 140 -36.88 23.11 -1.11
N ASN A 141 -37.27 24.39 -0.89
CA ASN A 141 -36.64 25.32 0.07
C ASN A 141 -36.83 24.96 1.56
N ASP A 142 -37.59 23.93 1.91
CA ASP A 142 -37.96 23.59 3.31
C ASP A 142 -37.21 22.37 3.89
N GLU A 143 -36.40 21.65 3.08
CA GLU A 143 -35.59 20.58 3.62
C GLU A 143 -34.20 21.12 4.03
N ARG A 144 -34.08 21.50 5.30
CA ARG A 144 -32.77 21.73 5.93
C ARG A 144 -31.96 20.47 5.77
N ALA A 145 -30.78 20.61 5.18
CA ALA A 145 -29.79 19.52 5.10
C ALA A 145 -29.52 19.01 6.51
N ASP A 146 -30.05 17.85 6.85
CA ASP A 146 -29.82 17.24 8.15
C ASP A 146 -28.35 16.83 8.24
N LEU A 147 -27.69 17.33 9.28
CA LEU A 147 -26.35 16.92 9.61
C LEU A 147 -26.36 15.45 10.02
N VAL A 148 -25.61 14.64 9.33
CA VAL A 148 -25.48 13.21 9.59
C VAL A 148 -24.03 12.85 9.91
N TYR A 149 -23.86 11.78 10.66
CA TYR A 149 -22.55 11.24 10.99
C TYR A 149 -22.35 9.91 10.24
N ALA A 150 -21.23 9.80 9.54
CA ALA A 150 -20.90 8.56 8.89
C ALA A 150 -20.40 7.53 9.91
N ILE A 151 -20.87 6.31 9.78
CA ILE A 151 -20.38 5.16 10.55
C ILE A 151 -19.90 4.06 9.60
N LYS A 152 -18.96 3.25 10.06
CA LYS A 152 -18.55 2.03 9.36
C LYS A 152 -18.89 0.83 10.22
N VAL A 153 -19.63 -0.08 9.65
CA VAL A 153 -19.99 -1.36 10.28
C VAL A 153 -19.23 -2.46 9.58
N ALA A 154 -18.38 -3.17 10.32
CA ALA A 154 -17.66 -4.32 9.82
C ALA A 154 -18.60 -5.52 9.77
N VAL A 155 -18.67 -6.17 8.62
CA VAL A 155 -19.52 -7.34 8.36
C VAL A 155 -18.67 -8.47 7.83
N LYS A 156 -18.80 -9.66 8.41
CA LYS A 156 -18.19 -10.86 7.87
C LYS A 156 -18.98 -11.33 6.64
N ASN A 157 -18.32 -11.43 5.51
CA ASN A 157 -18.94 -11.82 4.26
C ASN A 157 -18.71 -13.32 3.98
N ASP A 158 -19.79 -14.02 3.67
CA ASP A 158 -19.78 -15.40 3.21
C ASP A 158 -19.69 -15.55 1.68
N GLY A 159 -19.38 -14.43 0.97
CA GLY A 159 -19.35 -14.36 -0.49
C GLY A 159 -20.67 -13.87 -1.11
N SER A 160 -21.74 -13.78 -0.34
CA SER A 160 -23.05 -13.32 -0.82
C SER A 160 -23.12 -11.79 -0.99
N ILE A 161 -22.43 -11.04 -0.15
CA ILE A 161 -22.42 -9.56 -0.23
C ILE A 161 -21.38 -9.12 -1.26
N LYS A 162 -21.78 -8.25 -2.17
CA LYS A 162 -20.90 -7.67 -3.20
C LYS A 162 -20.60 -6.21 -2.90
N ILE A 163 -19.45 -5.76 -3.34
CA ILE A 163 -19.07 -4.34 -3.22
C ILE A 163 -20.04 -3.51 -4.05
N GLY A 164 -20.55 -2.41 -3.47
CA GLY A 164 -21.53 -1.53 -4.13
C GLY A 164 -22.99 -1.89 -3.88
N MET A 165 -23.26 -2.99 -3.14
CA MET A 165 -24.65 -3.29 -2.71
C MET A 165 -25.14 -2.30 -1.67
N TYR A 166 -26.43 -2.02 -1.71
CA TYR A 166 -27.12 -1.27 -0.66
C TYR A 166 -27.39 -2.13 0.56
N GLY A 167 -27.37 -1.51 1.72
CA GLY A 167 -27.65 -2.17 2.98
C GLY A 167 -28.24 -1.22 4.01
N GLU A 168 -28.95 -1.78 4.96
CA GLU A 168 -29.58 -1.09 6.08
C GLU A 168 -29.00 -1.63 7.38
N VAL A 169 -28.83 -0.75 8.38
CA VAL A 169 -28.38 -1.13 9.72
C VAL A 169 -29.50 -0.94 10.71
N ASN A 170 -29.77 -1.95 11.52
CA ASN A 170 -30.65 -1.88 12.67
C ASN A 170 -29.81 -1.97 13.95
N PHE A 171 -29.92 -0.96 14.84
CA PHE A 171 -29.16 -0.78 16.07
C PHE A 171 -29.81 -1.42 17.28
#